data_f4bf4c55e80f738dd55ce5efa6b990e4
#
_entry.id   f4bf4c55e80f738dd55ce5efa6b990e4
#
_cell.length_a   1.000
_cell.length_b   1.000
_cell.length_c   1.000
_cell.angle_alpha   90.00
_cell.angle_beta   90.00
_cell.angle_gamma   90.00
#
_symmetry.space_group_name_H-M   'P 1'
#
loop_
_entity.id
_entity.type
_entity.pdbx_description
1 polymer ?
#
loop_
_entity_poly.entity_id
_entity_poly.type
_entity_poly.pdbx_seq_one_letter_code
_entity_poly.pdbx_strand_id
1 'polypeptide(L)'
;LGRYNDFPRVMLGTDGMHSDMIRSAQSSYFIAGLAEGGMSPLAAYQRLRAVHAHIQGHNAPGGGANNLVILNYDSPTPLTQDNFPGHFCYAFDARNVESVISQGRLIVDHGRPAGMDEAGILAYANEQARRLWALL
;
A
#
# COMPACT_ATOMS: atom_id res chain seq x y z
N LEU A 1 -3.31 0.41 -20.31
CA LEU A 1 -2.22 0.15 -19.33
C LEU A 1 -0.98 -0.45 -19.99
N GLY A 2 -1.09 -1.26 -21.04
CA GLY A 2 0.06 -1.79 -21.78
C GLY A 2 1.06 -0.73 -22.23
N ARG A 3 0.59 0.43 -22.63
CA ARG A 3 1.45 1.56 -23.02
C ARG A 3 2.30 2.14 -21.88
N TYR A 4 1.93 1.93 -20.62
CA TYR A 4 2.71 2.42 -19.47
C TYR A 4 3.81 1.45 -19.04
N ASN A 5 3.85 0.23 -19.58
CA ASN A 5 4.92 -0.71 -19.28
C ASN A 5 6.28 -0.25 -19.83
N ASP A 6 6.27 0.54 -20.89
CA ASP A 6 7.48 1.07 -21.53
C ASP A 6 8.08 2.28 -20.81
N PHE A 7 7.36 2.84 -19.83
CA PHE A 7 7.85 3.98 -19.07
C PHE A 7 8.62 3.54 -17.82
N PRO A 8 9.90 3.93 -17.67
CA PRO A 8 10.74 3.48 -16.55
C PRO A 8 10.36 4.12 -15.20
N ARG A 9 9.51 5.13 -15.21
CA ARG A 9 9.16 5.93 -14.00
C ARG A 9 7.65 5.99 -13.76
N VAL A 10 6.99 4.85 -13.78
CA VAL A 10 5.57 4.76 -13.41
C VAL A 10 5.47 4.47 -11.93
N MET A 11 4.76 5.32 -11.22
CA MET A 11 4.41 5.16 -9.82
C MET A 11 2.91 4.90 -9.67
N LEU A 12 2.53 4.30 -8.56
CA LEU A 12 1.15 4.01 -8.20
C LEU A 12 0.66 5.00 -7.15
N GLY A 13 -0.64 5.25 -7.17
CA GLY A 13 -1.35 6.01 -6.15
C GLY A 13 -2.75 5.46 -5.97
N THR A 14 -3.39 5.80 -4.86
CA THR A 14 -4.76 5.38 -4.55
C THR A 14 -5.80 6.43 -4.91
N ASP A 15 -5.35 7.68 -5.14
CA ASP A 15 -6.22 8.85 -5.22
C ASP A 15 -7.15 8.90 -3.98
N GLY A 16 -8.36 9.39 -4.10
CA GLY A 16 -9.38 9.42 -3.05
C GLY A 16 -10.11 8.10 -2.81
N MET A 17 -9.56 6.95 -3.24
CA MET A 17 -10.26 5.66 -3.16
C MET A 17 -10.07 4.98 -1.79
N HIS A 18 -9.23 3.97 -1.72
CA HIS A 18 -9.16 3.03 -0.59
C HIS A 18 -7.91 3.18 0.29
N SER A 19 -6.99 4.08 -0.05
CA SER A 19 -5.71 4.32 0.65
C SER A 19 -4.84 3.06 0.88
N ASP A 20 -5.07 2.00 0.11
CA ASP A 20 -4.37 0.73 0.17
C ASP A 20 -3.43 0.56 -1.04
N MET A 21 -2.15 0.76 -0.81
CA MET A 21 -1.14 0.70 -1.87
C MET A 21 -0.84 -0.73 -2.33
N ILE A 22 -1.05 -1.75 -1.48
CA ILE A 22 -0.93 -3.16 -1.87
C ILE A 22 -2.01 -3.46 -2.91
N ARG A 23 -3.25 -3.10 -2.61
CA ARG A 23 -4.38 -3.26 -3.52
C ARG A 23 -4.20 -2.50 -4.83
N SER A 24 -3.64 -1.29 -4.80
CA SER A 24 -3.32 -0.54 -6.03
C SER A 24 -2.32 -1.28 -6.90
N ALA A 25 -1.28 -1.86 -6.32
CA ALA A 25 -0.29 -2.64 -7.05
C ALA A 25 -0.89 -3.93 -7.64
N GLN A 26 -1.69 -4.66 -6.86
CA GLN A 26 -2.41 -5.84 -7.32
C GLN A 26 -3.38 -5.51 -8.46
N SER A 27 -4.16 -4.43 -8.32
CA SER A 27 -5.08 -3.97 -9.36
C SER A 27 -4.33 -3.63 -10.65
N SER A 28 -3.17 -2.97 -10.55
CA SER A 28 -2.35 -2.67 -11.73
C SER A 28 -1.86 -3.93 -12.45
N TYR A 29 -1.49 -4.96 -11.68
CA TYR A 29 -1.09 -6.27 -12.19
C TYR A 29 -2.24 -6.97 -12.95
N PHE A 30 -3.41 -7.09 -12.31
CA PHE A 30 -4.55 -7.78 -12.91
C PHE A 30 -5.09 -7.06 -14.15
N ILE A 31 -5.18 -5.73 -14.12
CA ILE A 31 -5.64 -4.94 -15.27
C ILE A 31 -4.62 -5.01 -16.42
N ALA A 32 -3.33 -4.98 -16.12
CA ALA A 32 -2.30 -5.14 -17.15
C ALA A 32 -2.36 -6.50 -17.84
N GLY A 33 -2.79 -7.56 -17.13
CA GLY A 33 -3.00 -8.89 -17.71
C GLY A 33 -4.09 -8.96 -18.79
N LEU A 34 -4.94 -7.93 -18.91
CA LEU A 34 -5.93 -7.80 -20.00
C LEU A 34 -5.34 -7.22 -21.29
N ALA A 35 -4.13 -6.70 -21.25
CA ALA A 35 -3.44 -6.13 -22.39
C ALA A 35 -2.35 -7.05 -22.91
N GLU A 36 -2.06 -6.94 -24.20
CA GLU A 36 -0.91 -7.64 -24.78
C GLU A 36 0.39 -7.24 -24.09
N GLY A 37 1.20 -8.23 -23.75
CA GLY A 37 2.46 -8.04 -23.01
C GLY A 37 2.32 -8.06 -21.48
N GLY A 38 1.13 -7.87 -20.93
CA GLY A 38 0.86 -8.00 -19.51
C GLY A 38 1.82 -7.24 -18.57
N MET A 39 1.88 -7.68 -17.33
CA MET A 39 2.85 -7.22 -16.31
C MET A 39 3.25 -8.40 -15.43
N SER A 40 4.51 -8.53 -15.08
CA SER A 40 4.90 -9.56 -14.10
C SER A 40 4.55 -9.14 -12.66
N PRO A 41 4.34 -10.10 -11.74
CA PRO A 41 4.16 -9.80 -10.32
C PRO A 41 5.30 -8.97 -9.72
N LEU A 42 6.52 -9.25 -10.14
CA LEU A 42 7.70 -8.48 -9.70
C LEU A 42 7.62 -7.02 -10.17
N ALA A 43 7.19 -6.78 -11.42
CA ALA A 43 7.04 -5.42 -11.94
C ALA A 43 5.98 -4.63 -11.17
N ALA A 44 4.87 -5.24 -10.76
CA ALA A 44 3.86 -4.60 -9.92
C ALA A 44 4.43 -4.18 -8.55
N TYR A 45 5.18 -5.07 -7.91
CA TYR A 45 5.88 -4.77 -6.67
C TYR A 45 6.93 -3.65 -6.84
N GLN A 46 7.70 -3.67 -7.92
CA GLN A 46 8.69 -2.64 -8.21
C GLN A 46 8.05 -1.25 -8.41
N ARG A 47 6.86 -1.17 -9.01
CA ARG A 47 6.12 0.09 -9.14
C ARG A 47 5.66 0.64 -7.80
N LEU A 48 5.26 -0.21 -6.88
CA LEU A 48 4.99 0.19 -5.50
C LEU A 48 6.26 0.74 -4.84
N ARG A 49 7.40 0.06 -5.02
CA ARG A 49 8.70 0.50 -4.49
C ARG A 49 9.20 1.80 -5.11
N ALA A 50 8.85 2.08 -6.36
CA ALA A 50 9.22 3.33 -7.04
C ALA A 50 8.64 4.57 -6.36
N VAL A 51 7.44 4.49 -5.78
CA VAL A 51 6.84 5.56 -4.97
C VAL A 51 7.74 5.91 -3.78
N HIS A 52 8.19 4.89 -3.07
CA HIS A 52 9.07 5.07 -1.92
C HIS A 52 10.41 5.70 -2.31
N ALA A 53 11.03 5.23 -3.38
CA ALA A 53 12.27 5.79 -3.90
C ALA A 53 12.11 7.25 -4.34
N HIS A 54 10.97 7.59 -4.95
CA HIS A 54 10.67 8.96 -5.34
C HIS A 54 10.55 9.90 -4.13
N ILE A 55 9.80 9.48 -3.12
CA ILE A 55 9.63 10.26 -1.88
C ILE A 55 10.98 10.47 -1.19
N GLN A 56 11.81 9.43 -1.10
CA GLN A 56 13.15 9.53 -0.52
C GLN A 56 14.03 10.56 -1.24
N GLY A 57 13.95 10.63 -2.57
CA GLY A 57 14.75 11.56 -3.38
C GLY A 57 14.33 13.02 -3.27
N HIS A 58 13.10 13.30 -2.81
CA HIS A 58 12.51 14.65 -2.82
C HIS A 58 12.19 15.20 -1.45
N ASN A 59 11.98 14.37 -0.46
CA ASN A 59 11.62 14.75 0.91
C ASN A 59 12.74 14.37 1.89
N ALA A 60 13.86 15.06 1.84
CA ALA A 60 14.85 14.96 2.92
C ALA A 60 14.45 15.85 4.11
N PRO A 61 14.87 15.56 5.31
CA PRO A 61 15.40 14.34 5.88
C PRO A 61 14.29 13.52 6.55
N GLY A 62 14.27 12.23 6.41
CA GLY A 62 13.38 11.35 7.18
C GLY A 62 12.70 10.26 6.36
N GLY A 63 12.96 10.21 5.06
CA GLY A 63 12.44 9.16 4.21
C GLY A 63 13.20 7.84 4.37
N GLY A 64 12.51 6.79 4.30
CA GLY A 64 12.89 5.52 3.76
C GLY A 64 13.61 4.51 4.64
N ALA A 65 14.82 4.72 5.03
CA ALA A 65 15.61 3.69 5.72
C ALA A 65 15.02 3.25 7.07
N ASN A 66 14.27 4.16 7.72
CA ASN A 66 13.61 3.91 9.00
C ASN A 66 12.10 3.71 8.87
N ASN A 67 11.62 3.41 7.65
CA ASN A 67 10.22 3.11 7.37
C ASN A 67 10.07 1.63 7.06
N LEU A 68 9.31 0.93 7.88
CA LEU A 68 9.08 -0.51 7.77
C LEU A 68 7.58 -0.80 7.85
N VAL A 69 7.13 -1.74 7.05
CA VAL A 69 5.82 -2.38 7.17
C VAL A 69 6.04 -3.83 7.52
N ILE A 70 5.54 -4.26 8.66
CA ILE A 70 5.63 -5.63 9.15
C ILE A 70 4.30 -6.30 8.83
N LEU A 71 4.40 -7.41 8.10
CA LEU A 71 3.23 -8.21 7.71
C LEU A 71 3.20 -9.48 8.55
N ASN A 72 2.03 -9.76 9.11
CA ASN A 72 1.71 -11.05 9.69
C ASN A 72 0.97 -11.87 8.62
N TYR A 73 1.69 -12.79 8.00
CA TYR A 73 1.19 -13.59 6.88
C TYR A 73 1.61 -15.04 7.08
N ASP A 74 0.61 -15.88 7.30
CA ASP A 74 0.79 -17.34 7.37
C ASP A 74 0.87 -17.90 5.95
N SER A 75 2.11 -18.09 5.49
CA SER A 75 2.34 -18.55 4.12
C SER A 75 2.07 -20.03 3.97
N PRO A 76 1.23 -20.45 2.99
CA PRO A 76 0.95 -21.85 2.74
C PRO A 76 2.15 -22.63 2.19
N THR A 77 3.19 -21.93 1.77
CA THR A 77 4.46 -22.50 1.28
C THR A 77 5.64 -21.74 1.90
N PRO A 78 6.84 -22.33 1.97
CA PRO A 78 8.02 -21.56 2.38
C PRO A 78 8.18 -20.32 1.52
N LEU A 79 8.24 -19.15 2.17
CA LEU A 79 8.39 -17.87 1.49
C LEU A 79 9.86 -17.69 1.08
N THR A 80 10.09 -17.49 -0.20
CA THR A 80 11.41 -17.31 -0.80
C THR A 80 11.44 -16.01 -1.63
N GLN A 81 12.63 -15.57 -2.01
CA GLN A 81 12.77 -14.42 -2.90
C GLN A 81 12.09 -14.66 -4.26
N ASP A 82 12.08 -15.88 -4.75
CA ASP A 82 11.54 -16.20 -6.08
C ASP A 82 10.01 -16.24 -6.09
N ASN A 83 9.37 -16.71 -5.02
CA ASN A 83 7.90 -16.77 -4.94
C ASN A 83 7.26 -15.56 -4.25
N PHE A 84 8.03 -14.71 -3.59
CA PHE A 84 7.53 -13.51 -2.93
C PHE A 84 6.66 -12.61 -3.84
N PRO A 85 7.03 -12.32 -5.11
CA PRO A 85 6.18 -11.50 -5.97
C PRO A 85 4.80 -12.12 -6.24
N GLY A 86 4.73 -13.46 -6.32
CA GLY A 86 3.46 -14.18 -6.43
C GLY A 86 2.60 -14.02 -5.18
N HIS A 87 3.17 -14.25 -3.99
CA HIS A 87 2.45 -14.03 -2.73
C HIS A 87 1.99 -12.58 -2.59
N PHE A 88 2.81 -11.62 -2.98
CA PHE A 88 2.45 -10.21 -2.99
C PHE A 88 1.23 -9.92 -3.87
N CYS A 89 1.18 -10.47 -5.09
CA CYS A 89 0.08 -10.20 -6.03
C CYS A 89 -1.21 -10.97 -5.69
N TYR A 90 -1.11 -12.16 -5.12
CA TYR A 90 -2.27 -13.04 -4.99
C TYR A 90 -2.76 -13.24 -3.56
N ALA A 91 -1.93 -12.97 -2.57
CA ALA A 91 -2.24 -13.36 -1.19
C ALA A 91 -2.12 -12.23 -0.16
N PHE A 92 -1.25 -11.24 -0.36
CA PHE A 92 -1.12 -10.14 0.60
C PHE A 92 -2.32 -9.21 0.54
N ASP A 93 -2.66 -8.66 1.69
CA ASP A 93 -3.84 -7.84 1.91
C ASP A 93 -3.51 -6.84 3.04
N ALA A 94 -4.20 -5.72 3.09
CA ALA A 94 -4.01 -4.73 4.15
C ALA A 94 -4.22 -5.30 5.57
N ARG A 95 -5.02 -6.37 5.71
CA ARG A 95 -5.22 -7.08 6.99
C ARG A 95 -3.97 -7.80 7.49
N ASN A 96 -3.03 -8.09 6.61
CA ASN A 96 -1.74 -8.66 7.00
C ASN A 96 -0.81 -7.62 7.63
N VAL A 97 -1.10 -6.33 7.52
CA VAL A 97 -0.28 -5.28 8.14
C VAL A 97 -0.45 -5.35 9.65
N GLU A 98 0.56 -5.87 10.33
CA GLU A 98 0.60 -5.96 11.79
C GLU A 98 1.14 -4.67 12.39
N SER A 99 2.28 -4.19 11.91
CA SER A 99 2.91 -3.00 12.47
C SER A 99 3.50 -2.12 11.37
N VAL A 100 3.49 -0.81 11.60
CA VAL A 100 4.13 0.17 10.72
C VAL A 100 5.03 1.07 11.55
N ILE A 101 6.28 1.16 11.11
CA ILE A 101 7.26 2.11 11.64
C ILE A 101 7.49 3.19 10.59
N SER A 102 7.33 4.44 10.98
CA SER A 102 7.61 5.61 10.14
C SER A 102 8.59 6.53 10.86
N GLN A 103 9.69 6.85 10.18
CA GLN A 103 10.76 7.68 10.74
C GLN A 103 11.28 7.16 12.11
N GLY A 104 11.37 5.84 12.25
CA GLY A 104 11.79 5.19 13.49
C GLY A 104 10.74 5.17 14.61
N ARG A 105 9.52 5.63 14.36
CA ARG A 105 8.42 5.62 15.33
C ARG A 105 7.36 4.59 14.95
N LEU A 106 6.92 3.80 15.92
CA LEU A 106 5.79 2.89 15.73
C LEU A 106 4.50 3.73 15.60
N ILE A 107 3.85 3.65 14.45
CA ILE A 107 2.61 4.39 14.14
C ILE A 107 1.39 3.50 13.99
N VAL A 108 1.61 2.22 13.70
CA VAL A 108 0.58 1.17 13.75
C VAL A 108 1.14 0.01 14.55
N ASP A 109 0.36 -0.50 15.48
CA ASP A 109 0.66 -1.65 16.32
C ASP A 109 -0.53 -2.62 16.34
N HIS A 110 -0.28 -3.90 16.04
CA HIS A 110 -1.33 -4.93 15.91
C HIS A 110 -2.53 -4.49 15.06
N GLY A 111 -2.24 -3.82 13.92
CA GLY A 111 -3.26 -3.34 12.98
C GLY A 111 -4.05 -2.12 13.46
N ARG A 112 -3.64 -1.47 14.54
CA ARG A 112 -4.29 -0.27 15.11
C ARG A 112 -3.36 0.92 15.17
N PRO A 113 -3.86 2.15 14.96
CA PRO A 113 -3.05 3.34 15.13
C PRO A 113 -2.47 3.45 16.55
N ALA A 114 -1.16 3.62 16.65
CA ALA A 114 -0.48 3.78 17.92
C ALA A 114 -0.57 5.24 18.39
N GLY A 115 -0.97 5.44 19.64
CA GLY A 115 -0.98 6.76 20.26
C GLY A 115 -2.09 7.73 19.80
N MET A 116 -3.18 7.21 19.18
CA MET A 116 -4.36 8.01 18.85
C MET A 116 -5.65 7.31 19.34
N ASP A 117 -6.66 8.12 19.64
CA ASP A 117 -8.02 7.66 19.91
C ASP A 117 -8.78 7.44 18.60
N GLU A 118 -8.56 6.27 17.98
CA GLU A 118 -9.24 5.91 16.73
C GLU A 118 -10.76 5.93 16.87
N ALA A 119 -11.29 5.43 18.00
CA ALA A 119 -12.74 5.37 18.22
C ALA A 119 -13.35 6.76 18.30
N GLY A 120 -12.72 7.69 19.00
CA GLY A 120 -13.15 9.07 19.09
C GLY A 120 -13.09 9.79 17.74
N ILE A 121 -12.04 9.57 16.97
CA ILE A 121 -11.89 10.14 15.62
C ILE A 121 -12.99 9.65 14.70
N LEU A 122 -13.28 8.34 14.69
CA LEU A 122 -14.34 7.76 13.86
C LEU A 122 -15.74 8.23 14.29
N ALA A 123 -15.99 8.34 15.61
CA ALA A 123 -17.25 8.87 16.10
C ALA A 123 -17.47 10.31 15.65
N TYR A 124 -16.45 11.15 15.77
CA TYR A 124 -16.50 12.54 15.31
C TYR A 124 -16.71 12.63 13.78
N ALA A 125 -15.97 11.85 13.00
CA ALA A 125 -16.13 11.82 11.54
C ALA A 125 -17.57 11.43 11.13
N ASN A 126 -18.14 10.42 11.79
CA ASN A 126 -19.53 9.99 11.55
C ASN A 126 -20.55 11.08 11.92
N GLU A 127 -20.30 11.84 12.98
CA GLU A 127 -21.15 12.99 13.33
C GLU A 127 -21.10 14.06 12.24
N GLN A 128 -19.88 14.44 11.79
CA GLN A 128 -19.75 15.43 10.73
C GLN A 128 -20.37 14.97 9.41
N ALA A 129 -20.25 13.70 9.05
CA ALA A 129 -20.88 13.13 7.87
C ALA A 129 -22.42 13.24 7.97
N ARG A 130 -23.03 12.91 9.10
CA ARG A 130 -24.49 13.09 9.30
C ARG A 130 -24.92 14.55 9.17
N ARG A 131 -24.13 15.48 9.70
CA ARG A 131 -24.43 16.92 9.57
C ARG A 131 -24.38 17.38 8.11
N LEU A 132 -23.39 16.90 7.35
CA LEU A 132 -23.30 17.20 5.92
C LEU A 132 -24.49 16.63 5.14
N TRP A 133 -24.83 15.35 5.37
CA TRP A 133 -25.95 14.71 4.69
C TRP A 133 -27.31 15.34 5.01
N ALA A 134 -27.47 15.96 6.16
CA ALA A 134 -28.69 16.69 6.53
C ALA A 134 -28.85 18.03 5.78
N LEU A 135 -27.83 18.48 5.06
CA LEU A 135 -27.87 19.70 4.25
C LEU A 135 -28.18 19.44 2.77
N LEU A 136 -28.17 18.17 2.36
CA LEU A 136 -28.46 17.72 0.98
C LEU A 136 -29.91 17.30 0.82
#